data_e4ccdf524afd59ca4311a12b6869f42e
#
_entry.id   e4ccdf524afd59ca4311a12b6869f42e
#
_cell.length_a   1.000
_cell.length_b   1.000
_cell.length_c   1.000
_cell.angle_alpha   90.00
_cell.angle_beta   90.00
_cell.angle_gamma   90.00
#
_symmetry.space_group_name_H-M   'P 1'
#
loop_
_entity.id
_entity.type
_entity.pdbx_description
1 polymer ?
#
loop_
_entity_poly.entity_id
_entity_poly.type
_entity_poly.pdbx_seq_one_letter_code
_entity_poly.pdbx_strand_id
1 'polypeptide(L)'
;ISSDTNTYNAAASGASGISSSSVKLEASGLSCSADLDAIFNEAASKYGVDAKFLKAIAKCESDFSTECTSRSGAMGIMQLMPQTAASLGVTNAYDPYQNIMGGARYISEKLTQYNGDKSLALAAYNAGSGNVAKYGGIPPFKETQNYVAKVMAYYNS
;
A
#
# COMPACT_ATOMS: atom_id res chain seq x y z
N ILE A 1 -7.91 7.68 13.33
CA ILE A 1 -7.98 6.59 13.98
C ILE A 1 -6.90 5.64 13.73
N SER A 2 -7.22 4.57 13.33
CA SER A 2 -6.23 3.63 13.06
C SER A 2 -5.24 4.18 12.11
N SER A 3 -5.55 5.30 11.62
CA SER A 3 -4.64 5.88 10.69
C SER A 3 -3.26 6.00 11.25
N ASP A 4 -3.18 6.27 12.49
CA ASP A 4 -1.86 6.47 13.04
C ASP A 4 -1.01 5.24 12.94
N THR A 5 -1.65 4.11 12.98
CA THR A 5 -0.88 2.92 12.98
C THR A 5 -0.32 2.62 11.63
N ASN A 6 -0.95 3.09 10.62
CA ASN A 6 -0.45 2.80 9.30
C ASN A 6 0.91 3.42 9.05
N THR A 7 1.20 4.42 9.80
CA THR A 7 2.46 5.08 9.65
C THR A 7 3.61 4.11 9.83
N TYR A 8 3.42 3.20 10.73
CA TYR A 8 4.50 2.31 11.03
C TYR A 8 4.74 1.27 9.98
N ASN A 9 3.73 0.97 9.25
CA ASN A 9 3.89 -0.01 8.22
C ASN A 9 4.82 0.49 7.18
N ALA A 10 4.67 1.71 6.86
CA ALA A 10 5.48 2.26 5.85
C ALA A 10 6.92 2.28 6.32
N ALA A 11 7.08 2.51 7.58
CA ALA A 11 8.41 2.55 8.09
C ALA A 11 9.04 1.22 7.88
N ALA A 12 8.32 0.25 8.23
CA ALA A 12 8.85 -1.06 8.14
C ALA A 12 9.22 -1.39 6.72
N SER A 13 8.32 -1.15 5.86
CA SER A 13 8.59 -1.53 4.51
C SER A 13 9.51 -0.57 3.84
N GLY A 14 9.27 0.67 4.09
CA GLY A 14 10.06 1.64 3.40
C GLY A 14 11.48 1.53 3.73
N ALA A 15 11.68 1.17 4.93
CA ALA A 15 13.01 1.13 5.38
C ALA A 15 13.77 0.15 4.61
N SER A 16 13.17 -0.84 4.30
CA SER A 16 13.87 -1.86 3.71
C SER A 16 14.82 -1.31 2.73
N GLY A 17 15.69 -0.75 3.15
CA GLY A 17 16.84 -0.42 2.45
C GLY A 17 16.85 -0.32 0.99
N ILE A 18 15.79 -0.14 0.49
CA ILE A 18 15.71 -0.11 -0.87
C ILE A 18 16.19 1.12 -1.41
N SER A 19 16.44 2.01 -0.59
CA SER A 19 16.90 3.30 -1.05
C SER A 19 17.88 3.20 -2.18
N SER A 20 18.78 2.31 -2.03
CA SER A 20 19.82 2.25 -3.03
C SER A 20 19.31 1.90 -4.38
N SER A 21 18.34 1.11 -4.44
CA SER A 21 17.87 0.67 -5.71
C SER A 21 16.92 1.63 -6.33
N SER A 22 16.57 2.63 -5.62
CA SER A 22 15.63 3.59 -6.15
C SER A 22 16.08 4.15 -7.48
N VAL A 23 17.35 4.09 -7.72
CA VAL A 23 17.86 4.63 -8.95
C VAL A 23 17.42 3.85 -10.15
N LYS A 24 17.19 2.60 -9.96
CA LYS A 24 16.85 1.78 -11.08
C LYS A 24 15.66 0.94 -10.88
N LEU A 25 14.58 1.51 -10.54
CA LEU A 25 13.36 0.77 -10.43
C LEU A 25 12.89 0.39 -11.81
N GLU A 26 12.75 -0.87 -12.02
CA GLU A 26 12.34 -1.38 -13.30
C GLU A 26 11.02 -2.08 -13.20
N ALA A 27 10.35 -2.18 -14.32
CA ALA A 27 9.09 -2.89 -14.35
C ALA A 27 9.25 -4.31 -13.83
N SER A 28 10.43 -4.88 -14.01
CA SER A 28 10.66 -6.23 -13.50
C SER A 28 10.55 -6.30 -11.99
N GLY A 29 10.74 -5.18 -11.30
CA GLY A 29 10.60 -5.14 -9.86
C GLY A 29 9.17 -5.38 -9.42
N LEU A 30 8.21 -5.29 -10.32
CA LEU A 30 6.81 -5.53 -10.03
C LEU A 30 6.36 -6.92 -10.47
N SER A 31 7.29 -7.80 -10.85
CA SER A 31 6.92 -9.14 -11.21
C SER A 31 6.57 -9.95 -9.98
N CYS A 32 5.53 -10.72 -10.09
CA CYS A 32 5.10 -11.61 -9.01
C CYS A 32 4.60 -12.90 -9.64
N SER A 33 4.21 -13.86 -8.80
CA SER A 33 3.75 -15.15 -9.31
C SER A 33 2.49 -14.96 -10.16
N ALA A 34 2.24 -15.91 -11.03
CA ALA A 34 1.04 -15.88 -11.87
C ALA A 34 -0.22 -15.84 -11.03
N ASP A 35 -0.24 -16.57 -9.92
CA ASP A 35 -1.41 -16.60 -9.04
C ASP A 35 -1.66 -15.22 -8.42
N LEU A 36 -0.62 -14.56 -7.94
CA LEU A 36 -0.77 -13.23 -7.37
C LEU A 36 -1.17 -12.23 -8.45
N ASP A 37 -0.58 -12.36 -9.63
CA ASP A 37 -0.88 -11.46 -10.73
C ASP A 37 -2.36 -11.53 -11.08
N ALA A 38 -2.93 -12.72 -11.11
CA ALA A 38 -4.35 -12.88 -11.39
C ALA A 38 -5.22 -12.19 -10.33
N ILE A 39 -4.81 -12.27 -9.06
CA ILE A 39 -5.57 -11.62 -7.99
C ILE A 39 -5.48 -10.10 -8.13
N PHE A 40 -4.29 -9.57 -8.42
CA PHE A 40 -4.16 -8.13 -8.61
C PHE A 40 -5.03 -7.65 -9.76
N ASN A 41 -5.08 -8.41 -10.84
CA ASN A 41 -5.90 -8.02 -12.00
C ASN A 41 -7.39 -8.06 -11.66
N GLU A 42 -7.81 -9.06 -10.91
CA GLU A 42 -9.21 -9.17 -10.52
C GLU A 42 -9.59 -8.00 -9.60
N ALA A 43 -8.75 -7.72 -8.62
CA ALA A 43 -9.01 -6.63 -7.67
C ALA A 43 -9.02 -5.27 -8.38
N ALA A 44 -8.10 -5.09 -9.31
CA ALA A 44 -8.02 -3.85 -10.08
C ALA A 44 -9.31 -3.63 -10.86
N SER A 45 -9.80 -4.68 -11.50
CA SER A 45 -11.03 -4.60 -12.26
C SER A 45 -12.23 -4.31 -11.36
N LYS A 46 -12.28 -4.99 -10.21
CA LYS A 46 -13.41 -4.84 -9.32
C LYS A 46 -13.52 -3.45 -8.71
N TYR A 47 -12.40 -2.87 -8.34
CA TYR A 47 -12.42 -1.59 -7.64
C TYR A 47 -11.99 -0.40 -8.50
N GLY A 48 -11.77 -0.64 -9.78
CA GLY A 48 -11.44 0.45 -10.70
C GLY A 48 -10.09 1.08 -10.43
N VAL A 49 -9.11 0.28 -10.07
CA VAL A 49 -7.77 0.76 -9.76
C VAL A 49 -6.80 0.10 -10.72
N ASP A 50 -5.74 0.81 -11.08
CA ASP A 50 -4.72 0.27 -11.96
C ASP A 50 -3.97 -0.87 -11.27
N ALA A 51 -3.90 -2.03 -11.91
CA ALA A 51 -3.23 -3.19 -11.33
C ALA A 51 -1.76 -2.90 -11.04
N LYS A 52 -1.10 -2.12 -11.88
CA LYS A 52 0.30 -1.77 -11.66
C LYS A 52 0.46 -0.94 -10.39
N PHE A 53 -0.51 -0.08 -10.13
CA PHE A 53 -0.51 0.73 -8.91
C PHE A 53 -0.63 -0.16 -7.67
N LEU A 54 -1.53 -1.15 -7.73
CA LEU A 54 -1.68 -2.09 -6.62
C LEU A 54 -0.39 -2.88 -6.39
N LYS A 55 0.25 -3.30 -7.47
CA LYS A 55 1.52 -4.04 -7.35
C LYS A 55 2.62 -3.16 -6.78
N ALA A 56 2.66 -1.89 -7.15
CA ALA A 56 3.65 -0.97 -6.62
C ALA A 56 3.49 -0.81 -5.11
N ILE A 57 2.24 -0.74 -4.65
CA ILE A 57 1.96 -0.69 -3.22
C ILE A 57 2.44 -1.96 -2.54
N ALA A 58 2.06 -3.12 -3.07
CA ALA A 58 2.44 -4.39 -2.46
C ALA A 58 3.95 -4.59 -2.44
N LYS A 59 4.62 -4.15 -3.49
CA LYS A 59 6.09 -4.23 -3.56
C LYS A 59 6.71 -3.44 -2.42
N CYS A 60 6.23 -2.23 -2.19
CA CYS A 60 6.76 -1.40 -1.13
C CYS A 60 6.37 -1.89 0.26
N GLU A 61 5.15 -2.43 0.38
CA GLU A 61 4.67 -2.84 1.70
C GLU A 61 5.32 -4.13 2.19
N SER A 62 5.47 -5.11 1.32
CA SER A 62 5.92 -6.43 1.77
C SER A 62 6.85 -7.13 0.80
N ASP A 63 7.18 -6.51 -0.31
CA ASP A 63 7.92 -7.15 -1.39
C ASP A 63 7.20 -8.43 -1.83
N PHE A 64 5.87 -8.33 -1.93
CA PHE A 64 4.97 -9.42 -2.34
C PHE A 64 4.94 -10.61 -1.37
N SER A 65 5.30 -10.39 -0.11
CA SER A 65 5.26 -11.47 0.88
C SER A 65 3.87 -11.55 1.51
N THR A 66 3.20 -12.68 1.32
CA THR A 66 1.86 -12.88 1.87
C THR A 66 1.87 -13.13 3.36
N GLU A 67 3.03 -13.49 3.92
CA GLU A 67 3.16 -13.83 5.34
C GLU A 67 3.75 -12.70 6.19
N CYS A 68 4.02 -11.58 5.58
CA CYS A 68 4.73 -10.49 6.26
C CYS A 68 3.88 -9.87 7.37
N THR A 69 4.49 -9.65 8.53
CA THR A 69 3.85 -8.92 9.61
C THR A 69 4.82 -7.85 10.07
N SER A 70 4.37 -6.60 10.09
CA SER A 70 5.24 -5.51 10.48
C SER A 70 5.34 -5.43 12.00
N ARG A 71 6.29 -4.65 12.46
CA ARG A 71 6.49 -4.44 13.88
C ARG A 71 5.25 -3.85 14.53
N SER A 72 4.51 -3.03 13.81
CA SER A 72 3.30 -2.40 14.35
C SER A 72 2.05 -3.26 14.17
N GLY A 73 2.18 -4.42 13.54
CA GLY A 73 1.05 -5.33 13.39
C GLY A 73 0.34 -5.31 12.06
N ALA A 74 0.89 -4.63 11.07
CA ALA A 74 0.32 -4.68 9.73
C ALA A 74 0.55 -6.06 9.14
N MET A 75 -0.42 -6.57 8.41
CA MET A 75 -0.43 -7.97 8.00
C MET A 75 -0.55 -8.13 6.49
N GLY A 76 0.21 -9.09 5.99
CA GLY A 76 0.04 -9.61 4.64
C GLY A 76 0.63 -8.76 3.54
N ILE A 77 0.28 -9.14 2.33
CA ILE A 77 0.95 -8.62 1.14
C ILE A 77 0.77 -7.11 0.94
N MET A 78 -0.36 -6.54 1.34
CA MET A 78 -0.59 -5.10 1.25
C MET A 78 -0.57 -4.42 2.61
N GLN A 79 -0.16 -5.15 3.64
CA GLN A 79 0.07 -4.63 4.99
C GLN A 79 -1.14 -3.88 5.57
N LEU A 80 -2.20 -4.62 5.83
CA LEU A 80 -3.39 -4.05 6.44
C LEU A 80 -3.31 -4.13 7.95
N MET A 81 -3.59 -3.03 8.61
CA MET A 81 -3.67 -3.03 10.07
C MET A 81 -4.94 -3.77 10.50
N PRO A 82 -4.93 -4.39 11.68
CA PRO A 82 -6.08 -5.20 12.12
C PRO A 82 -7.40 -4.46 12.06
N GLN A 83 -7.43 -3.22 12.50
CA GLN A 83 -8.67 -2.45 12.46
C GLN A 83 -9.15 -2.20 11.05
N THR A 84 -8.21 -1.87 10.17
CA THR A 84 -8.54 -1.63 8.78
C THR A 84 -9.02 -2.90 8.11
N ALA A 85 -8.33 -4.01 8.35
CA ALA A 85 -8.74 -5.30 7.80
C ALA A 85 -10.16 -5.65 8.24
N ALA A 86 -10.45 -5.47 9.52
CA ALA A 86 -11.79 -5.76 10.02
C ALA A 86 -12.85 -4.90 9.36
N SER A 87 -12.57 -3.63 9.18
CA SER A 87 -13.54 -2.73 8.57
C SER A 87 -13.76 -3.05 7.09
N LEU A 88 -12.81 -3.71 6.47
CA LEU A 88 -12.93 -4.11 5.07
C LEU A 88 -13.49 -5.52 4.90
N GLY A 89 -13.83 -6.17 6.00
CA GLY A 89 -14.37 -7.52 5.94
C GLY A 89 -13.32 -8.59 5.70
N VAL A 90 -12.05 -8.27 5.93
CA VAL A 90 -10.97 -9.23 5.75
C VAL A 90 -10.87 -10.06 7.02
N THR A 91 -11.15 -11.35 6.91
CA THR A 91 -11.12 -12.23 8.07
C THR A 91 -9.77 -12.92 8.24
N ASN A 92 -9.03 -13.10 7.16
CA ASN A 92 -7.69 -13.65 7.23
C ASN A 92 -6.78 -12.79 6.36
N ALA A 93 -6.05 -11.90 7.00
CA ALA A 93 -5.20 -10.96 6.28
C ALA A 93 -3.97 -11.60 5.65
N TYR A 94 -3.69 -12.84 5.98
CA TYR A 94 -2.56 -13.55 5.35
C TYR A 94 -3.01 -14.34 4.13
N ASP A 95 -4.31 -14.39 3.87
CA ASP A 95 -4.80 -14.96 2.63
C ASP A 95 -4.64 -13.91 1.54
N PRO A 96 -3.84 -14.17 0.51
CA PRO A 96 -3.53 -13.15 -0.49
C PRO A 96 -4.77 -12.63 -1.21
N TYR A 97 -5.75 -13.48 -1.47
CA TYR A 97 -6.96 -13.02 -2.14
C TYR A 97 -7.69 -11.98 -1.28
N GLN A 98 -7.91 -12.31 -0.02
CA GLN A 98 -8.62 -11.38 0.87
C GLN A 98 -7.82 -10.11 1.10
N ASN A 99 -6.51 -10.23 1.27
CA ASN A 99 -5.68 -9.07 1.55
C ASN A 99 -5.62 -8.12 0.36
N ILE A 100 -5.40 -8.65 -0.84
CA ILE A 100 -5.31 -7.82 -2.03
C ILE A 100 -6.65 -7.17 -2.34
N MET A 101 -7.76 -7.94 -2.21
CA MET A 101 -9.08 -7.36 -2.44
C MET A 101 -9.36 -6.24 -1.43
N GLY A 102 -9.03 -6.46 -0.16
CA GLY A 102 -9.22 -5.44 0.86
C GLY A 102 -8.34 -4.23 0.62
N GLY A 103 -7.09 -4.45 0.28
CA GLY A 103 -6.16 -3.36 0.01
C GLY A 103 -6.58 -2.54 -1.21
N ALA A 104 -7.06 -3.22 -2.25
CA ALA A 104 -7.52 -2.55 -3.44
C ALA A 104 -8.74 -1.68 -3.14
N ARG A 105 -9.66 -2.20 -2.35
CA ARG A 105 -10.82 -1.41 -1.94
C ARG A 105 -10.38 -0.19 -1.14
N TYR A 106 -9.46 -0.39 -0.23
CA TYR A 106 -9.00 0.67 0.66
C TYR A 106 -8.32 1.80 -0.14
N ILE A 107 -7.42 1.46 -1.05
CA ILE A 107 -6.76 2.50 -1.85
C ILE A 107 -7.76 3.14 -2.81
N SER A 108 -8.73 2.38 -3.32
CA SER A 108 -9.76 2.94 -4.18
C SER A 108 -10.58 4.00 -3.44
N GLU A 109 -10.91 3.73 -2.17
CA GLU A 109 -11.62 4.70 -1.35
C GLU A 109 -10.80 5.96 -1.15
N LYS A 110 -9.49 5.80 -0.94
CA LYS A 110 -8.61 6.96 -0.77
C LYS A 110 -8.50 7.76 -2.08
N LEU A 111 -8.40 7.07 -3.20
CA LEU A 111 -8.35 7.77 -4.48
C LEU A 111 -9.62 8.59 -4.70
N THR A 112 -10.77 8.03 -4.34
CA THR A 112 -12.02 8.76 -4.45
C THR A 112 -12.02 9.97 -3.51
N GLN A 113 -11.55 9.76 -2.30
CA GLN A 113 -11.53 10.83 -1.29
C GLN A 113 -10.68 12.01 -1.74
N TYR A 114 -9.61 11.76 -2.47
CA TYR A 114 -8.69 12.79 -2.89
C TYR A 114 -8.75 13.08 -4.40
N ASN A 115 -9.89 12.79 -5.01
CA ASN A 115 -10.14 13.14 -6.41
C ASN A 115 -9.10 12.59 -7.38
N GLY A 116 -8.63 11.40 -7.12
CA GLY A 116 -7.69 10.73 -8.01
C GLY A 116 -6.23 11.08 -7.78
N ASP A 117 -5.94 11.89 -6.77
CA ASP A 117 -4.55 12.25 -6.48
C ASP A 117 -3.85 11.07 -5.83
N LYS A 118 -3.00 10.41 -6.60
CA LYS A 118 -2.33 9.20 -6.13
C LYS A 118 -1.41 9.47 -4.95
N SER A 119 -0.70 10.57 -4.97
CA SER A 119 0.22 10.89 -3.88
C SER A 119 -0.51 11.08 -2.56
N LEU A 120 -1.63 11.81 -2.58
CA LEU A 120 -2.42 11.99 -1.38
C LEU A 120 -3.07 10.69 -0.93
N ALA A 121 -3.55 9.89 -1.88
CA ALA A 121 -4.14 8.60 -1.55
C ALA A 121 -3.13 7.69 -0.89
N LEU A 122 -1.90 7.67 -1.39
CA LEU A 122 -0.82 6.88 -0.80
C LEU A 122 -0.45 7.39 0.58
N ALA A 123 -0.40 8.70 0.76
CA ALA A 123 -0.11 9.26 2.07
C ALA A 123 -1.18 8.86 3.07
N ALA A 124 -2.43 8.87 2.65
CA ALA A 124 -3.52 8.46 3.52
C ALA A 124 -3.52 6.96 3.79
N TYR A 125 -3.15 6.17 2.79
CA TYR A 125 -3.03 4.72 2.96
C TYR A 125 -1.98 4.41 4.03
N ASN A 126 -0.90 5.15 4.00
CA ASN A 126 0.22 4.94 4.93
C ASN A 126 0.04 5.60 6.28
N ALA A 127 -0.26 6.89 6.29
CA ALA A 127 -0.32 7.68 7.52
C ALA A 127 -1.73 7.91 8.03
N GLY A 128 -2.73 7.58 7.22
CA GLY A 128 -4.12 7.78 7.58
C GLY A 128 -4.67 9.10 7.12
N SER A 129 -5.96 9.10 6.81
CA SER A 129 -6.64 10.32 6.36
C SER A 129 -6.63 11.41 7.40
N GLY A 130 -6.62 11.04 8.69
CA GLY A 130 -6.58 12.03 9.76
C GLY A 130 -5.32 12.88 9.70
N ASN A 131 -4.19 12.25 9.44
CA ASN A 131 -2.94 12.99 9.35
C ASN A 131 -2.88 13.82 8.07
N VAL A 132 -3.41 13.32 6.98
CA VAL A 132 -3.47 14.11 5.75
C VAL A 132 -4.31 15.36 5.98
N ALA A 133 -5.44 15.22 6.66
CA ALA A 133 -6.27 16.37 6.97
C ALA A 133 -5.57 17.35 7.89
N LYS A 134 -4.90 16.82 8.91
CA LYS A 134 -4.23 17.65 9.89
C LYS A 134 -3.16 18.53 9.26
N TYR A 135 -2.43 18.00 8.31
CA TYR A 135 -1.34 18.73 7.68
C TYR A 135 -1.72 19.36 6.34
N GLY A 136 -2.95 19.18 5.91
CA GLY A 136 -3.40 19.76 4.65
C GLY A 136 -2.71 19.21 3.42
N GLY A 137 -2.23 17.98 3.50
CA GLY A 137 -1.50 17.35 2.40
C GLY A 137 -0.68 16.20 2.92
N ILE A 138 0.40 15.86 2.19
CA ILE A 138 1.27 14.78 2.64
C ILE A 138 1.90 15.19 3.97
N PRO A 139 1.68 14.41 5.03
CA PRO A 139 2.24 14.79 6.33
C PRO A 139 3.77 14.87 6.28
N PRO A 140 4.37 15.73 7.09
CA PRO A 140 5.82 15.90 7.06
C PRO A 140 6.54 14.78 7.83
N PHE A 141 6.08 13.56 7.65
CA PHE A 141 6.71 12.38 8.21
C PHE A 141 7.66 11.84 7.17
N LYS A 142 8.92 11.73 7.52
CA LYS A 142 9.91 11.23 6.57
C LYS A 142 9.49 9.88 6.01
N GLU A 143 8.98 9.03 6.86
CA GLU A 143 8.51 7.72 6.48
C GLU A 143 7.41 7.78 5.42
N THR A 144 6.44 8.65 5.60
CA THR A 144 5.34 8.77 4.64
C THR A 144 5.81 9.39 3.34
N GLN A 145 6.66 10.40 3.43
CA GLN A 145 7.20 11.04 2.23
C GLN A 145 8.00 10.04 1.41
N ASN A 146 8.81 9.23 2.07
CA ASN A 146 9.61 8.21 1.39
C ASN A 146 8.71 7.13 0.78
N TYR A 147 7.67 6.75 1.50
CA TYR A 147 6.73 5.76 1.02
C TYR A 147 6.06 6.21 -0.27
N VAL A 148 5.53 7.43 -0.27
CA VAL A 148 4.86 7.97 -1.46
C VAL A 148 5.82 8.02 -2.64
N ALA A 149 7.03 8.52 -2.42
CA ALA A 149 8.02 8.63 -3.47
C ALA A 149 8.38 7.25 -4.04
N LYS A 150 8.52 6.27 -3.17
CA LYS A 150 8.92 4.94 -3.58
C LYS A 150 7.84 4.22 -4.37
N VAL A 151 6.60 4.28 -3.89
CA VAL A 151 5.51 3.67 -4.61
C VAL A 151 5.36 4.31 -5.99
N MET A 152 5.43 5.62 -6.05
CA MET A 152 5.28 6.31 -7.33
C MET A 152 6.43 6.00 -8.27
N ALA A 153 7.64 5.81 -7.74
CA ALA A 153 8.77 5.43 -8.57
C ALA A 153 8.56 4.06 -9.21
N TYR A 154 8.09 3.09 -8.43
CA TYR A 154 7.75 1.78 -8.99
C TYR A 154 6.63 1.89 -9.99
N TYR A 155 5.62 2.66 -9.68
CA TYR A 155 4.48 2.80 -10.57
C TYR A 155 4.87 3.43 -11.90
N ASN A 156 5.79 4.35 -11.87
CA ASN A 156 6.22 5.05 -13.08
C ASN A 156 7.41 4.39 -13.78
N SER A 157 7.85 3.26 -13.31
CA SER A 157 8.99 2.58 -13.91
C SER A 157 8.64 1.88 -15.22
#